data_9384a36116994e035de78ee5723d031d
#
_entry.id   9384a36116994e035de78ee5723d031d
#
_cell.length_a   1.000
_cell.length_b   1.000
_cell.length_c   1.000
_cell.angle_alpha   90.00
_cell.angle_beta   90.00
_cell.angle_gamma   90.00
#
_symmetry.space_group_name_H-M   'P 1'
#
loop_
_entity.id
_entity.type
_entity.pdbx_description
1 polymer ?
#
loop_
_entity_poly.entity_id
_entity_poly.type
_entity_poly.pdbx_seq_one_letter_code
_entity_poly.pdbx_strand_id
1 'polypeptide(L)'
;MACGRQFQNCCRQKRLEKTIWKQYIYQRQTINQLAGKYKRSSDWIREHLDNIPAIKQSHVPQPIVAIADVTFFKREFGLCVIRAPHLKKNLYTQEVQTESIDAYRQGRINLEELGYTIKAIVLDGRPGVRQLFSDVPIQMCHFHQKQIITRYLTNNPKLEAGIELKKITATLCKTNERDFTSALDSWQQKWFSFLKERTTDPLAGKWFYTHKRLRSAYRSLKINLPYLFTYQKYHDLNIPNTTNSLDGCFAYLKELVRVHRGANKTLKRKIIQEILTKSDPVFPY
;
A
#
# COMPACT_ATOMS: atom_id res chain seq x y z
N MET A 1 48.19 -28.96 -25.64
CA MET A 1 47.80 -28.84 -24.22
C MET A 1 46.80 -27.71 -24.10
N ALA A 2 45.54 -28.00 -23.90
CA ALA A 2 44.51 -26.97 -23.75
C ALA A 2 44.51 -26.40 -22.32
N CYS A 3 44.65 -25.09 -22.21
CA CYS A 3 44.75 -24.36 -20.96
C CYS A 3 43.41 -24.30 -20.24
N GLY A 4 43.22 -25.03 -19.14
CA GLY A 4 42.02 -25.11 -18.31
C GLY A 4 41.67 -23.87 -17.49
N ARG A 5 42.10 -22.66 -17.87
CA ARG A 5 41.93 -21.40 -17.07
C ARG A 5 40.67 -20.58 -17.37
N GLN A 6 39.84 -20.96 -18.33
CA GLN A 6 38.72 -20.09 -18.77
C GLN A 6 37.44 -20.14 -17.92
N PHE A 7 37.24 -21.12 -17.06
CA PHE A 7 35.95 -21.29 -16.34
C PHE A 7 35.83 -20.53 -15.03
N GLN A 8 36.89 -19.99 -14.45
CA GLN A 8 36.84 -19.32 -13.14
C GLN A 8 36.39 -17.85 -13.18
N ASN A 9 36.56 -17.16 -14.31
CA ASN A 9 36.26 -15.72 -14.36
C ASN A 9 34.76 -15.43 -14.29
N CYS A 10 33.91 -16.18 -14.95
CA CYS A 10 32.46 -15.95 -14.97
C CYS A 10 31.82 -16.12 -13.57
N CYS A 11 32.20 -17.13 -12.81
CA CYS A 11 31.69 -17.34 -11.44
C CYS A 11 32.17 -16.26 -10.47
N ARG A 12 33.41 -15.80 -10.62
CA ARG A 12 34.00 -14.75 -9.78
C ARG A 12 33.32 -13.40 -10.03
N GLN A 13 33.08 -13.06 -11.28
CA GLN A 13 32.37 -11.85 -11.68
C GLN A 13 30.92 -11.83 -11.16
N LYS A 14 30.15 -12.90 -11.37
CA LYS A 14 28.78 -13.01 -10.86
C LYS A 14 28.72 -12.93 -9.34
N ARG A 15 29.71 -13.46 -8.60
CA ARG A 15 29.79 -13.32 -7.15
C ARG A 15 30.07 -11.88 -6.74
N LEU A 16 30.94 -11.18 -7.45
CA LEU A 16 31.25 -9.77 -7.19
C LEU A 16 30.02 -8.89 -7.43
N GLU A 17 29.35 -9.06 -8.57
CA GLU A 17 28.11 -8.33 -8.90
C GLU A 17 27.05 -8.51 -7.81
N LYS A 18 26.79 -9.75 -7.36
CA LYS A 18 25.85 -10.02 -6.25
C LYS A 18 26.29 -9.34 -4.94
N THR A 19 27.61 -9.26 -4.68
CA THR A 19 28.13 -8.60 -3.47
C THR A 19 27.93 -7.09 -3.55
N ILE A 20 28.25 -6.46 -4.69
CA ILE A 20 28.02 -5.02 -4.93
C ILE A 20 26.53 -4.70 -4.81
N TRP A 21 25.65 -5.53 -5.40
CA TRP A 21 24.20 -5.39 -5.32
C TRP A 21 23.68 -5.44 -3.88
N LYS A 22 24.14 -6.44 -3.11
CA LYS A 22 23.79 -6.58 -1.69
C LYS A 22 24.20 -5.35 -0.89
N GLN A 23 25.41 -4.84 -1.11
CA GLN A 23 25.91 -3.65 -0.44
C GLN A 23 25.12 -2.40 -0.84
N TYR A 24 24.82 -2.27 -2.12
CA TYR A 24 24.04 -1.17 -2.65
C TYR A 24 22.63 -1.13 -2.04
N ILE A 25 21.88 -2.23 -2.10
CA ILE A 25 20.50 -2.26 -1.62
C ILE A 25 20.41 -2.38 -0.10
N TYR A 26 20.97 -3.45 0.48
CA TYR A 26 20.72 -3.78 1.89
C TYR A 26 21.61 -3.05 2.87
N GLN A 27 22.83 -2.70 2.46
CA GLN A 27 23.74 -1.87 3.25
C GLN A 27 23.62 -0.38 2.91
N ARG A 28 22.70 0.00 2.01
CA ARG A 28 22.39 1.38 1.60
C ARG A 28 23.60 2.18 1.13
N GLN A 29 24.65 1.51 0.62
CA GLN A 29 25.84 2.19 0.14
C GLN A 29 25.56 2.88 -1.19
N THR A 30 26.00 4.13 -1.31
CA THR A 30 25.89 4.89 -2.55
C THR A 30 26.91 4.43 -3.59
N ILE A 31 26.69 4.75 -4.87
CA ILE A 31 27.67 4.45 -5.93
C ILE A 31 29.05 5.03 -5.61
N ASN A 32 29.12 6.26 -5.07
CA ASN A 32 30.41 6.89 -4.72
C ASN A 32 31.12 6.17 -3.56
N GLN A 33 30.40 5.70 -2.56
CA GLN A 33 30.95 4.91 -1.46
C GLN A 33 31.50 3.56 -1.96
N LEU A 34 30.75 2.90 -2.86
CA LEU A 34 31.21 1.65 -3.48
C LEU A 34 32.43 1.90 -4.39
N ALA A 35 32.42 2.97 -5.18
CA ALA A 35 33.55 3.36 -6.03
C ALA A 35 34.84 3.54 -5.18
N GLY A 36 34.75 4.26 -4.05
CA GLY A 36 35.86 4.42 -3.11
C GLY A 36 36.31 3.09 -2.49
N LYS A 37 35.34 2.25 -2.05
CA LYS A 37 35.64 0.94 -1.44
C LYS A 37 36.35 -0.02 -2.41
N TYR A 38 35.90 -0.08 -3.65
CA TYR A 38 36.46 -0.97 -4.67
C TYR A 38 37.64 -0.35 -5.42
N LYS A 39 37.97 0.94 -5.18
CA LYS A 39 38.99 1.71 -5.89
C LYS A 39 38.76 1.67 -7.41
N ARG A 40 37.49 1.92 -7.82
CA ARG A 40 37.02 1.89 -9.20
C ARG A 40 36.18 3.14 -9.51
N SER A 41 35.95 3.40 -10.80
CA SER A 41 35.08 4.51 -11.21
C SER A 41 33.60 4.27 -10.84
N SER A 42 32.82 5.34 -10.72
CA SER A 42 31.37 5.25 -10.54
C SER A 42 30.66 4.54 -11.70
N ASP A 43 31.20 4.67 -12.92
CA ASP A 43 30.63 4.00 -14.10
C ASP A 43 30.86 2.49 -14.07
N TRP A 44 32.03 2.06 -13.61
CA TRP A 44 32.29 0.65 -13.37
C TRP A 44 31.31 0.05 -12.35
N ILE A 45 30.97 0.77 -11.28
CA ILE A 45 29.96 0.31 -10.30
C ILE A 45 28.57 0.24 -10.99
N ARG A 46 28.18 1.26 -11.79
CA ARG A 46 26.90 1.26 -12.52
C ARG A 46 26.79 0.07 -13.46
N GLU A 47 27.80 -0.22 -14.23
CA GLU A 47 27.85 -1.37 -15.13
C GLU A 47 27.59 -2.68 -14.37
N HIS A 48 28.23 -2.89 -13.23
CA HIS A 48 28.02 -4.09 -12.41
C HIS A 48 26.60 -4.16 -11.82
N LEU A 49 26.01 -3.03 -11.44
CA LEU A 49 24.62 -2.98 -10.99
C LEU A 49 23.63 -3.25 -12.12
N ASP A 50 23.96 -2.79 -13.35
CA ASP A 50 23.09 -2.99 -14.53
C ASP A 50 23.15 -4.44 -15.05
N ASN A 51 24.23 -5.17 -14.81
CA ASN A 51 24.37 -6.59 -15.19
C ASN A 51 23.57 -7.55 -14.29
N ILE A 52 23.07 -7.11 -13.13
CA ILE A 52 22.27 -7.98 -12.26
C ILE A 52 20.94 -8.35 -12.94
N PRO A 53 20.64 -9.64 -13.11
CA PRO A 53 19.37 -10.07 -13.69
C PRO A 53 18.20 -9.75 -12.76
N ALA A 54 17.05 -9.44 -13.35
CA ALA A 54 15.81 -9.29 -12.59
C ALA A 54 15.44 -10.62 -11.89
N ILE A 55 15.05 -10.53 -10.63
CA ILE A 55 14.61 -11.71 -9.87
C ILE A 55 13.22 -12.12 -10.35
N LYS A 56 13.09 -13.39 -10.73
CA LYS A 56 11.77 -13.99 -11.00
C LYS A 56 11.13 -14.43 -9.68
N GLN A 57 9.88 -14.08 -9.49
CA GLN A 57 9.11 -14.54 -8.34
C GLN A 57 8.69 -15.99 -8.54
N SER A 58 8.83 -16.80 -7.48
CA SER A 58 8.28 -18.14 -7.44
C SER A 58 6.89 -18.12 -6.84
N HIS A 59 5.91 -18.68 -7.56
CA HIS A 59 4.52 -18.81 -7.14
C HIS A 59 4.21 -20.23 -6.70
N VAL A 60 3.53 -20.36 -5.56
CA VAL A 60 2.97 -21.62 -5.06
C VAL A 60 1.48 -21.36 -4.86
N PRO A 61 0.63 -21.78 -5.81
CA PRO A 61 -0.81 -21.53 -5.78
C PRO A 61 -1.47 -22.09 -4.51
N GLN A 62 -2.28 -21.27 -3.87
CA GLN A 62 -3.06 -21.66 -2.68
C GLN A 62 -4.16 -20.63 -2.39
N PRO A 63 -5.13 -20.95 -1.51
CA PRO A 63 -6.08 -19.96 -1.01
C PRO A 63 -5.36 -18.86 -0.23
N ILE A 64 -5.75 -17.60 -0.48
CA ILE A 64 -5.13 -16.42 0.15
C ILE A 64 -6.16 -15.42 0.66
N VAL A 65 -5.83 -14.74 1.74
CA VAL A 65 -6.39 -13.43 2.09
C VAL A 65 -5.45 -12.37 1.53
N ALA A 66 -5.98 -11.50 0.68
CA ALA A 66 -5.20 -10.49 -0.03
C ALA A 66 -5.32 -9.11 0.63
N ILE A 67 -4.28 -8.31 0.50
CA ILE A 67 -4.30 -6.86 0.71
C ILE A 67 -3.89 -6.21 -0.60
N ALA A 68 -4.64 -5.22 -1.08
CA ALA A 68 -4.27 -4.48 -2.28
C ALA A 68 -4.25 -2.98 -2.01
N ASP A 69 -3.21 -2.32 -2.51
CA ASP A 69 -3.04 -0.87 -2.39
C ASP A 69 -2.10 -0.35 -3.48
N VAL A 70 -2.15 0.97 -3.72
CA VAL A 70 -1.30 1.67 -4.68
C VAL A 70 -0.46 2.71 -3.96
N THR A 71 0.83 2.73 -4.26
CA THR A 71 1.73 3.78 -3.77
C THR A 71 2.37 4.53 -4.91
N PHE A 72 2.66 5.83 -4.72
CA PHE A 72 3.28 6.67 -5.73
C PHE A 72 4.69 7.12 -5.32
N PHE A 73 5.59 7.13 -6.30
CA PHE A 73 6.94 7.66 -6.20
C PHE A 73 6.97 9.06 -6.85
N LYS A 74 6.64 10.07 -6.02
CA LYS A 74 6.43 11.45 -6.49
C LYS A 74 5.41 11.48 -7.64
N ARG A 75 5.76 12.17 -8.76
CA ARG A 75 4.96 12.22 -9.99
C ARG A 75 5.54 11.34 -11.11
N GLU A 76 6.49 10.45 -10.78
CA GLU A 76 7.18 9.65 -11.79
C GLU A 76 6.35 8.42 -12.19
N PHE A 77 5.87 7.66 -11.21
CA PHE A 77 5.03 6.46 -11.39
C PHE A 77 4.45 5.99 -10.05
N GLY A 78 3.46 5.13 -10.12
CA GLY A 78 2.91 4.40 -8.99
C GLY A 78 3.14 2.89 -9.11
N LEU A 79 2.88 2.17 -8.05
CA LEU A 79 2.90 0.72 -7.99
C LEU A 79 1.60 0.22 -7.38
N CYS A 80 0.85 -0.57 -8.14
CA CYS A 80 -0.25 -1.38 -7.63
C CYS A 80 0.34 -2.71 -7.13
N VAL A 81 0.08 -3.05 -5.87
CA VAL A 81 0.63 -4.26 -5.26
C VAL A 81 -0.50 -5.05 -4.62
N ILE A 82 -0.53 -6.37 -4.87
CA ILE A 82 -1.37 -7.31 -4.13
C ILE A 82 -0.47 -8.23 -3.32
N ARG A 83 -0.68 -8.22 -2.00
CA ARG A 83 0.11 -8.94 -1.02
C ARG A 83 -0.74 -9.98 -0.30
N ALA A 84 -0.18 -11.15 -0.02
CA ALA A 84 -0.73 -12.12 0.91
C ALA A 84 0.03 -12.00 2.26
N PRO A 85 -0.58 -11.40 3.30
CA PRO A 85 0.11 -11.13 4.57
C PRO A 85 0.59 -12.38 5.29
N HIS A 86 -0.23 -13.46 5.29
CA HIS A 86 0.13 -14.72 5.94
C HIS A 86 1.31 -15.44 5.28
N LEU A 87 1.51 -15.21 3.96
CA LEU A 87 2.69 -15.69 3.22
C LEU A 87 3.85 -14.72 3.30
N LYS A 88 3.62 -13.51 3.81
CA LYS A 88 4.55 -12.37 3.81
C LYS A 88 5.07 -12.04 2.40
N LYS A 89 4.32 -12.37 1.34
CA LYS A 89 4.70 -12.22 -0.07
C LYS A 89 3.85 -11.18 -0.78
N ASN A 90 4.50 -10.34 -1.59
CA ASN A 90 3.82 -9.54 -2.60
C ASN A 90 3.65 -10.43 -3.83
N LEU A 91 2.42 -10.79 -4.16
CA LEU A 91 2.13 -11.78 -5.21
C LEU A 91 1.97 -11.15 -6.58
N TYR A 92 1.57 -9.88 -6.62
CA TYR A 92 1.42 -9.12 -7.85
C TYR A 92 1.96 -7.72 -7.68
N THR A 93 2.59 -7.20 -8.73
CA THR A 93 3.11 -5.82 -8.77
C THR A 93 3.02 -5.30 -10.18
N GLN A 94 2.39 -4.14 -10.36
CA GLN A 94 2.27 -3.44 -11.63
C GLN A 94 2.65 -1.97 -11.48
N GLU A 95 3.48 -1.46 -12.40
CA GLU A 95 3.72 -0.02 -12.52
C GLU A 95 2.48 0.66 -13.13
N VAL A 96 2.04 1.76 -12.52
CA VAL A 96 0.87 2.53 -12.95
C VAL A 96 1.19 4.02 -13.01
N GLN A 97 0.55 4.76 -13.90
CA GLN A 97 0.66 6.22 -13.94
C GLN A 97 -0.35 6.89 -13.01
N THR A 98 -1.52 6.28 -12.90
CA THR A 98 -2.61 6.71 -12.01
C THR A 98 -3.23 5.48 -11.36
N GLU A 99 -3.82 5.65 -10.20
CA GLU A 99 -4.59 4.58 -9.58
C GLU A 99 -5.89 4.34 -10.37
N SER A 100 -5.96 3.21 -11.07
CA SER A 100 -7.10 2.81 -11.88
C SER A 100 -7.75 1.52 -11.35
N ILE A 101 -9.04 1.35 -11.62
CA ILE A 101 -9.74 0.10 -11.34
C ILE A 101 -9.13 -1.04 -12.14
N ASP A 102 -8.66 -0.75 -13.34
CA ASP A 102 -8.07 -1.75 -14.23
C ASP A 102 -6.79 -2.37 -13.68
N ALA A 103 -5.95 -1.60 -12.99
CA ALA A 103 -4.75 -2.13 -12.35
C ALA A 103 -5.08 -3.24 -11.32
N TYR A 104 -6.14 -3.05 -10.54
CA TYR A 104 -6.62 -4.07 -9.60
C TYR A 104 -7.26 -5.27 -10.33
N ARG A 105 -7.98 -5.02 -11.45
CA ARG A 105 -8.55 -6.08 -12.27
C ARG A 105 -7.46 -6.98 -12.86
N GLN A 106 -6.44 -6.39 -13.46
CA GLN A 106 -5.29 -7.14 -13.99
C GLN A 106 -4.58 -7.95 -12.89
N GLY A 107 -4.43 -7.36 -11.71
CA GLY A 107 -3.87 -8.07 -10.56
C GLY A 107 -4.69 -9.27 -10.13
N ARG A 108 -6.01 -9.15 -10.10
CA ARG A 108 -6.92 -10.25 -9.79
C ARG A 108 -6.81 -11.36 -10.84
N ILE A 109 -6.94 -11.04 -12.12
CA ILE A 109 -6.86 -11.99 -13.23
C ILE A 109 -5.53 -12.76 -13.18
N ASN A 110 -4.41 -12.03 -13.03
CA ASN A 110 -3.09 -12.63 -12.97
C ASN A 110 -2.94 -13.63 -11.81
N LEU A 111 -3.47 -13.31 -10.63
CA LEU A 111 -3.43 -14.23 -9.49
C LEU A 111 -4.29 -15.48 -9.72
N GLU A 112 -5.46 -15.32 -10.33
CA GLU A 112 -6.35 -16.45 -10.68
C GLU A 112 -5.70 -17.35 -11.75
N GLU A 113 -5.07 -16.77 -12.77
CA GLU A 113 -4.30 -17.50 -13.79
C GLU A 113 -3.11 -18.27 -13.20
N LEU A 114 -2.45 -17.69 -12.17
CA LEU A 114 -1.39 -18.37 -11.42
C LEU A 114 -1.93 -19.45 -10.46
N GLY A 115 -3.25 -19.66 -10.40
CA GLY A 115 -3.91 -20.68 -9.58
C GLY A 115 -4.16 -20.28 -8.12
N TYR A 116 -4.02 -19.01 -7.75
CA TYR A 116 -4.42 -18.52 -6.42
C TYR A 116 -5.93 -18.38 -6.31
N THR A 117 -6.48 -18.70 -5.14
CA THR A 117 -7.89 -18.45 -4.82
C THR A 117 -7.98 -17.33 -3.77
N ILE A 118 -8.53 -16.18 -4.13
CA ILE A 118 -8.74 -15.08 -3.18
C ILE A 118 -9.95 -15.40 -2.31
N LYS A 119 -9.74 -15.61 -1.01
CA LYS A 119 -10.80 -15.90 -0.02
C LYS A 119 -11.38 -14.66 0.64
N ALA A 120 -10.61 -13.60 0.73
CA ALA A 120 -11.02 -12.28 1.20
C ALA A 120 -10.01 -11.23 0.76
N ILE A 121 -10.41 -9.96 0.75
CA ILE A 121 -9.51 -8.86 0.39
C ILE A 121 -9.68 -7.66 1.31
N VAL A 122 -8.56 -6.98 1.61
CA VAL A 122 -8.52 -5.70 2.33
C VAL A 122 -8.20 -4.59 1.33
N LEU A 123 -9.02 -3.54 1.31
CA LEU A 123 -8.95 -2.42 0.35
C LEU A 123 -9.02 -1.06 1.07
N ASP A 124 -8.62 0.01 0.37
CA ASP A 124 -8.74 1.41 0.83
C ASP A 124 -10.18 1.98 0.81
N GLY A 125 -11.12 1.23 0.27
CA GLY A 125 -12.54 1.59 0.22
C GLY A 125 -13.01 2.28 -1.05
N ARG A 126 -12.22 2.28 -2.12
CA ARG A 126 -12.61 2.80 -3.43
C ARG A 126 -13.78 1.99 -4.01
N PRO A 127 -14.98 2.59 -4.27
CA PRO A 127 -16.18 1.82 -4.62
C PRO A 127 -16.02 0.94 -5.86
N GLY A 128 -15.42 1.46 -6.94
CA GLY A 128 -15.23 0.72 -8.18
C GLY A 128 -14.27 -0.47 -8.04
N VAL A 129 -13.28 -0.39 -7.13
CA VAL A 129 -12.39 -1.51 -6.81
C VAL A 129 -13.13 -2.57 -6.00
N ARG A 130 -13.98 -2.16 -5.04
CA ARG A 130 -14.83 -3.10 -4.28
C ARG A 130 -15.70 -3.97 -5.18
N GLN A 131 -16.26 -3.38 -6.25
CA GLN A 131 -17.11 -4.12 -7.18
C GLN A 131 -16.36 -5.25 -7.90
N LEU A 132 -15.06 -5.12 -8.14
CA LEU A 132 -14.24 -6.19 -8.71
C LEU A 132 -14.13 -7.43 -7.81
N PHE A 133 -14.36 -7.29 -6.51
CA PHE A 133 -14.21 -8.34 -5.50
C PHE A 133 -15.52 -8.62 -4.76
N SER A 134 -16.67 -8.31 -5.40
CA SER A 134 -18.00 -8.46 -4.77
C SER A 134 -18.38 -9.92 -4.46
N ASP A 135 -17.67 -10.88 -5.03
CA ASP A 135 -17.83 -12.34 -4.83
C ASP A 135 -17.10 -12.88 -3.61
N VAL A 136 -16.28 -12.05 -2.94
CA VAL A 136 -15.53 -12.44 -1.74
C VAL A 136 -15.72 -11.42 -0.60
N PRO A 137 -15.52 -11.81 0.67
CA PRO A 137 -15.52 -10.86 1.80
C PRO A 137 -14.52 -9.73 1.59
N ILE A 138 -15.01 -8.48 1.68
CA ILE A 138 -14.20 -7.28 1.56
C ILE A 138 -14.09 -6.59 2.91
N GLN A 139 -12.87 -6.33 3.36
CA GLN A 139 -12.57 -5.51 4.52
C GLN A 139 -12.11 -4.12 4.07
N MET A 140 -12.76 -3.08 4.56
CA MET A 140 -12.25 -1.71 4.45
C MET A 140 -11.11 -1.48 5.45
N CYS A 141 -9.97 -1.01 4.97
CA CYS A 141 -8.84 -0.67 5.84
C CYS A 141 -9.21 0.42 6.84
N HIS A 142 -9.10 0.11 8.14
CA HIS A 142 -9.41 1.05 9.23
C HIS A 142 -8.50 2.28 9.22
N PHE A 143 -7.23 2.13 8.84
CA PHE A 143 -6.30 3.25 8.73
C PHE A 143 -6.77 4.25 7.65
N HIS A 144 -7.11 3.75 6.46
CA HIS A 144 -7.63 4.59 5.39
C HIS A 144 -8.97 5.24 5.75
N GLN A 145 -9.86 4.52 6.44
CA GLN A 145 -11.11 5.12 6.95
C GLN A 145 -10.84 6.27 7.92
N LYS A 146 -9.91 6.10 8.86
CA LYS A 146 -9.50 7.18 9.78
C LYS A 146 -8.87 8.37 9.04
N GLN A 147 -8.07 8.11 8.02
CA GLN A 147 -7.50 9.17 7.17
C GLN A 147 -8.59 9.95 6.41
N ILE A 148 -9.61 9.26 5.87
CA ILE A 148 -10.75 9.91 5.20
C ILE A 148 -11.45 10.86 6.18
N ILE A 149 -11.74 10.41 7.39
CA ILE A 149 -12.38 11.26 8.42
C ILE A 149 -11.48 12.44 8.79
N THR A 150 -10.19 12.22 8.98
CA THR A 150 -9.22 13.29 9.26
C THR A 150 -9.14 14.30 8.11
N ARG A 151 -9.25 13.87 6.87
CA ARG A 151 -9.28 14.74 5.68
C ARG A 151 -10.50 15.67 5.65
N TYR A 152 -11.65 15.18 6.13
CA TYR A 152 -12.86 15.99 6.27
C TYR A 152 -12.81 16.89 7.50
N LEU A 153 -12.38 16.39 8.67
CA LEU A 153 -12.52 17.07 9.97
C LEU A 153 -11.25 17.79 10.43
N THR A 154 -10.12 17.60 9.74
CA THR A 154 -8.77 18.02 10.14
C THR A 154 -8.21 17.21 11.34
N ASN A 155 -6.96 17.50 11.73
CA ASN A 155 -6.36 16.85 12.90
C ASN A 155 -6.98 17.37 14.21
N ASN A 156 -7.34 18.65 14.26
CA ASN A 156 -7.89 19.34 15.42
C ASN A 156 -9.23 20.00 15.05
N PRO A 157 -10.36 19.25 14.98
CA PRO A 157 -11.66 19.83 14.70
C PRO A 157 -12.07 20.79 15.80
N LYS A 158 -12.64 21.94 15.42
CA LYS A 158 -13.10 22.94 16.37
C LYS A 158 -14.57 22.76 16.78
N LEU A 159 -15.38 22.18 15.89
CA LEU A 159 -16.79 21.94 16.17
C LEU A 159 -16.95 20.71 17.07
N GLU A 160 -17.77 20.81 18.10
CA GLU A 160 -18.00 19.73 19.04
C GLU A 160 -18.47 18.44 18.36
N ALA A 161 -19.41 18.56 17.42
CA ALA A 161 -19.85 17.44 16.58
C ALA A 161 -18.70 16.76 15.83
N GLY A 162 -17.72 17.54 15.36
CA GLY A 162 -16.53 17.02 14.68
C GLY A 162 -15.57 16.32 15.66
N ILE A 163 -15.40 16.86 16.86
CA ILE A 163 -14.58 16.28 17.93
C ILE A 163 -15.16 14.91 18.33
N GLU A 164 -16.46 14.85 18.58
CA GLU A 164 -17.14 13.60 18.94
C GLU A 164 -17.06 12.55 17.83
N LEU A 165 -17.35 12.91 16.57
CA LEU A 165 -17.28 11.99 15.44
C LEU A 165 -15.86 11.42 15.27
N LYS A 166 -14.84 12.26 15.52
CA LYS A 166 -13.44 11.82 15.48
C LYS A 166 -13.11 10.86 16.63
N LYS A 167 -13.63 11.10 17.84
CA LYS A 167 -13.50 10.18 18.97
C LYS A 167 -14.15 8.83 18.66
N ILE A 168 -15.37 8.79 18.10
CA ILE A 168 -16.04 7.57 17.66
C ILE A 168 -15.16 6.84 16.63
N THR A 169 -14.65 7.57 15.61
CA THR A 169 -13.80 6.98 14.59
C THR A 169 -12.50 6.38 15.17
N ALA A 170 -11.95 6.97 16.23
CA ALA A 170 -10.73 6.47 16.88
C ALA A 170 -10.93 5.09 17.51
N THR A 171 -12.16 4.74 17.98
CA THR A 171 -12.45 3.43 18.57
C THR A 171 -12.53 2.29 17.55
N LEU A 172 -12.56 2.58 16.24
CA LEU A 172 -12.83 1.62 15.16
C LEU A 172 -12.04 0.30 15.24
N CYS A 173 -10.79 0.35 15.71
CA CYS A 173 -9.95 -0.86 15.85
C CYS A 173 -10.15 -1.59 17.20
N LYS A 174 -10.94 -1.02 18.11
CA LYS A 174 -11.09 -1.52 19.50
C LYS A 174 -12.54 -1.86 19.86
N THR A 175 -13.46 -1.77 18.91
CA THR A 175 -14.89 -1.98 19.09
C THR A 175 -15.42 -3.05 18.13
N ASN A 176 -16.66 -3.42 18.29
CA ASN A 176 -17.39 -4.27 17.38
C ASN A 176 -18.39 -3.47 16.52
N GLU A 177 -18.99 -4.11 15.51
CA GLU A 177 -19.94 -3.49 14.59
C GLU A 177 -21.16 -2.90 15.32
N ARG A 178 -21.72 -3.64 16.30
CA ARG A 178 -22.93 -3.22 17.04
C ARG A 178 -22.67 -1.94 17.83
N ASP A 179 -21.62 -1.91 18.63
CA ASP A 179 -21.32 -0.78 19.50
C ASP A 179 -20.90 0.44 18.70
N PHE A 180 -20.13 0.24 17.62
CA PHE A 180 -19.76 1.32 16.71
C PHE A 180 -20.97 1.92 16.00
N THR A 181 -21.91 1.08 15.54
CA THR A 181 -23.14 1.52 14.88
C THR A 181 -24.02 2.30 15.86
N SER A 182 -24.20 1.79 17.08
CA SER A 182 -24.96 2.47 18.14
C SER A 182 -24.38 3.84 18.48
N ALA A 183 -23.06 3.94 18.62
CA ALA A 183 -22.38 5.23 18.87
C ALA A 183 -22.56 6.22 17.71
N LEU A 184 -22.50 5.72 16.46
CA LEU A 184 -22.67 6.53 15.26
C LEU A 184 -24.10 7.02 15.10
N ASP A 185 -25.09 6.18 15.40
CA ASP A 185 -26.51 6.53 15.33
C ASP A 185 -26.91 7.51 16.45
N SER A 186 -26.41 7.31 17.67
CA SER A 186 -26.59 8.26 18.79
C SER A 186 -26.00 9.63 18.46
N TRP A 187 -24.80 9.66 17.85
CA TRP A 187 -24.19 10.89 17.39
C TRP A 187 -25.04 11.57 16.30
N GLN A 188 -25.56 10.81 15.36
CA GLN A 188 -26.44 11.36 14.31
C GLN A 188 -27.71 11.98 14.89
N GLN A 189 -28.35 11.31 15.85
CA GLN A 189 -29.55 11.81 16.52
C GLN A 189 -29.24 13.12 17.28
N LYS A 190 -28.16 13.15 18.05
CA LYS A 190 -27.73 14.35 18.80
C LYS A 190 -27.52 15.56 17.89
N TRP A 191 -26.87 15.36 16.76
CA TRP A 191 -26.46 16.43 15.86
C TRP A 191 -27.35 16.61 14.62
N PHE A 192 -28.53 15.98 14.62
CA PHE A 192 -29.44 15.96 13.46
C PHE A 192 -29.82 17.35 12.98
N SER A 193 -30.28 18.24 13.84
CA SER A 193 -30.68 19.61 13.49
C SER A 193 -29.50 20.44 12.99
N PHE A 194 -28.37 20.34 13.68
CA PHE A 194 -27.10 21.00 13.31
C PHE A 194 -26.64 20.56 11.90
N LEU A 195 -26.75 19.29 11.57
CA LEU A 195 -26.38 18.79 10.26
C LEU A 195 -27.34 19.24 9.14
N LYS A 196 -28.55 19.68 9.46
CA LYS A 196 -29.55 20.21 8.51
C LYS A 196 -29.43 21.70 8.26
N GLU A 197 -28.63 22.42 9.03
CA GLU A 197 -28.41 23.85 8.82
C GLU A 197 -27.95 24.15 7.40
N ARG A 198 -28.51 25.24 6.85
CA ARG A 198 -28.26 25.71 5.48
C ARG A 198 -27.78 27.15 5.51
N THR A 199 -26.86 27.44 4.63
CA THR A 199 -26.35 28.79 4.34
C THR A 199 -26.74 29.13 2.90
N THR A 200 -27.24 30.34 2.67
CA THR A 200 -27.50 30.84 1.32
C THR A 200 -26.29 31.66 0.87
N ASP A 201 -25.78 31.39 -0.33
CA ASP A 201 -24.76 32.20 -0.97
C ASP A 201 -25.38 33.53 -1.38
N PRO A 202 -24.94 34.69 -0.84
CA PRO A 202 -25.52 35.98 -1.14
C PRO A 202 -25.39 36.39 -2.61
N LEU A 203 -24.35 35.90 -3.31
CA LEU A 203 -24.07 36.26 -4.69
C LEU A 203 -24.79 35.31 -5.68
N ALA A 204 -24.80 34.03 -5.40
CA ALA A 204 -25.37 33.03 -6.30
C ALA A 204 -26.85 32.69 -6.01
N GLY A 205 -27.42 33.16 -4.89
CA GLY A 205 -28.79 32.87 -4.45
C GLY A 205 -29.03 31.36 -4.17
N LYS A 206 -27.99 30.53 -4.21
CA LYS A 206 -28.09 29.08 -3.98
C LYS A 206 -27.81 28.73 -2.53
N TRP A 207 -28.62 27.87 -1.96
CA TRP A 207 -28.35 27.34 -0.64
C TRP A 207 -27.43 26.12 -0.67
N PHE A 208 -26.69 25.90 0.41
CA PHE A 208 -25.90 24.70 0.65
C PHE A 208 -25.93 24.35 2.14
N TYR A 209 -25.61 23.10 2.46
CA TYR A 209 -25.46 22.70 3.86
C TYR A 209 -24.25 23.40 4.50
N THR A 210 -24.47 24.07 5.62
CA THR A 210 -23.43 24.80 6.38
C THR A 210 -22.29 23.88 6.76
N HIS A 211 -22.60 22.66 7.21
CA HIS A 211 -21.64 21.70 7.72
C HIS A 211 -21.29 20.60 6.71
N LYS A 212 -21.02 20.97 5.44
CA LYS A 212 -20.75 20.01 4.32
C LYS A 212 -19.70 18.96 4.68
N ARG A 213 -18.57 19.37 5.26
CA ARG A 213 -17.45 18.46 5.56
C ARG A 213 -17.83 17.46 6.64
N LEU A 214 -18.52 17.87 7.68
CA LEU A 214 -18.99 17.01 8.76
C LEU A 214 -20.00 15.97 8.22
N ARG A 215 -20.93 16.41 7.38
CA ARG A 215 -21.88 15.52 6.68
C ARG A 215 -21.16 14.50 5.82
N SER A 216 -20.13 14.91 5.08
CA SER A 216 -19.33 14.02 4.24
C SER A 216 -18.55 13.00 5.07
N ALA A 217 -18.00 13.41 6.22
CA ALA A 217 -17.33 12.51 7.15
C ALA A 217 -18.29 11.42 7.67
N TYR A 218 -19.48 11.82 8.17
CA TYR A 218 -20.50 10.89 8.62
C TYR A 218 -20.96 9.96 7.50
N ARG A 219 -21.27 10.50 6.31
CA ARG A 219 -21.68 9.71 5.15
C ARG A 219 -20.63 8.68 4.75
N SER A 220 -19.34 9.04 4.81
CA SER A 220 -18.26 8.10 4.54
C SER A 220 -18.26 6.91 5.50
N LEU A 221 -18.48 7.16 6.80
CA LEU A 221 -18.61 6.07 7.79
C LEU A 221 -19.80 5.17 7.50
N LYS A 222 -20.98 5.74 7.21
CA LYS A 222 -22.20 4.95 6.91
C LYS A 222 -22.07 4.12 5.64
N ILE A 223 -21.48 4.66 4.57
CA ILE A 223 -21.28 3.93 3.31
C ILE A 223 -20.27 2.78 3.49
N ASN A 224 -19.26 2.98 4.30
CA ASN A 224 -18.20 1.99 4.51
C ASN A 224 -18.53 1.01 5.64
N LEU A 225 -19.54 1.28 6.48
CA LEU A 225 -19.90 0.48 7.64
C LEU A 225 -20.04 -1.03 7.35
N PRO A 226 -20.69 -1.47 6.24
CA PRO A 226 -20.81 -2.89 5.92
C PRO A 226 -19.48 -3.61 5.73
N TYR A 227 -18.40 -2.86 5.45
CA TYR A 227 -17.06 -3.38 5.14
C TYR A 227 -16.06 -3.17 6.29
N LEU A 228 -16.42 -2.40 7.33
CA LEU A 228 -15.48 -2.05 8.41
C LEU A 228 -15.24 -3.20 9.39
N PHE A 229 -16.19 -4.11 9.54
CA PHE A 229 -16.14 -5.20 10.52
C PHE A 229 -16.20 -6.59 9.87
N THR A 230 -15.86 -6.69 8.58
CA THR A 230 -15.81 -7.96 7.86
C THR A 230 -14.85 -8.94 8.53
N TYR A 231 -13.70 -8.47 9.04
CA TYR A 231 -12.73 -9.27 9.77
C TYR A 231 -13.29 -9.94 11.04
N GLN A 232 -14.31 -9.35 11.66
CA GLN A 232 -15.01 -9.94 12.81
C GLN A 232 -16.08 -10.96 12.41
N LYS A 233 -16.63 -10.86 11.19
CA LYS A 233 -17.65 -11.78 10.69
C LYS A 233 -17.05 -13.10 10.17
N TYR A 234 -15.82 -13.05 9.67
CA TYR A 234 -15.11 -14.18 9.06
C TYR A 234 -13.83 -14.50 9.84
N HIS A 235 -13.99 -14.91 11.12
CA HIS A 235 -12.86 -15.17 12.02
C HIS A 235 -11.88 -16.21 11.48
N ASP A 236 -12.39 -17.26 10.83
CA ASP A 236 -11.57 -18.36 10.29
C ASP A 236 -10.59 -17.90 9.19
N LEU A 237 -10.90 -16.79 8.52
CA LEU A 237 -10.05 -16.26 7.46
C LEU A 237 -8.90 -15.39 7.98
N ASN A 238 -8.90 -15.01 9.26
CA ASN A 238 -7.88 -14.14 9.85
C ASN A 238 -7.63 -12.87 9.01
N ILE A 239 -8.72 -12.22 8.55
CA ILE A 239 -8.64 -11.02 7.71
C ILE A 239 -8.04 -9.88 8.53
N PRO A 240 -6.94 -9.23 8.08
CA PRO A 240 -6.43 -8.06 8.77
C PRO A 240 -7.38 -6.87 8.60
N ASN A 241 -7.53 -6.05 9.64
CA ASN A 241 -8.36 -4.84 9.60
C ASN A 241 -7.63 -3.61 9.04
N THR A 242 -6.35 -3.75 8.69
CA THR A 242 -5.50 -2.69 8.10
C THR A 242 -4.63 -3.23 6.99
N THR A 243 -4.07 -2.31 6.19
CA THR A 243 -3.05 -2.58 5.15
C THR A 243 -1.61 -2.40 5.67
N ASN A 244 -1.40 -2.31 7.00
CA ASN A 244 -0.11 -1.95 7.61
C ASN A 244 1.08 -2.75 7.10
N SER A 245 0.91 -4.05 6.79
CA SER A 245 2.01 -4.86 6.26
C SER A 245 2.48 -4.42 4.87
N LEU A 246 1.59 -3.80 4.09
CA LEU A 246 1.90 -3.23 2.78
C LEU A 246 2.42 -1.80 2.94
N ASP A 247 1.85 -1.02 3.85
CA ASP A 247 2.30 0.34 4.17
C ASP A 247 3.76 0.35 4.65
N GLY A 248 4.14 -0.61 5.50
CA GLY A 248 5.53 -0.80 5.94
C GLY A 248 6.47 -1.11 4.77
N CYS A 249 6.05 -1.98 3.86
CA CYS A 249 6.79 -2.29 2.64
C CYS A 249 6.98 -1.03 1.76
N PHE A 250 5.92 -0.25 1.58
CA PHE A 250 5.97 1.00 0.81
C PHE A 250 6.86 2.07 1.44
N ALA A 251 6.81 2.20 2.77
CA ALA A 251 7.68 3.13 3.50
C ALA A 251 9.16 2.78 3.28
N TYR A 252 9.51 1.51 3.42
CA TYR A 252 10.87 1.01 3.18
C TYR A 252 11.32 1.26 1.73
N LEU A 253 10.47 0.94 0.74
CA LEU A 253 10.77 1.19 -0.68
C LEU A 253 11.02 2.68 -0.95
N LYS A 254 10.18 3.56 -0.43
CA LYS A 254 10.34 5.02 -0.59
C LYS A 254 11.63 5.52 0.02
N GLU A 255 11.98 5.02 1.20
CA GLU A 255 13.24 5.37 1.85
C GLU A 255 14.45 4.91 1.02
N LEU A 256 14.44 3.68 0.53
CA LEU A 256 15.52 3.14 -0.28
C LEU A 256 15.70 3.91 -1.59
N VAL A 257 14.59 4.20 -2.29
CA VAL A 257 14.62 5.03 -3.52
C VAL A 257 15.13 6.44 -3.21
N ARG A 258 14.86 6.99 -2.01
CA ARG A 258 15.38 8.29 -1.57
C ARG A 258 16.90 8.25 -1.35
N VAL A 259 17.43 7.19 -0.75
CA VAL A 259 18.89 7.00 -0.59
C VAL A 259 19.58 6.94 -1.96
N HIS A 260 18.96 6.26 -2.92
CA HIS A 260 19.48 6.08 -4.27
C HIS A 260 18.87 7.09 -5.28
N ARG A 261 18.61 8.33 -4.86
CA ARG A 261 17.97 9.37 -5.70
C ARG A 261 18.67 9.64 -7.02
N GLY A 262 19.99 9.42 -7.11
CA GLY A 262 20.82 9.56 -8.32
C GLY A 262 20.77 8.35 -9.26
N ALA A 263 20.06 7.26 -8.90
CA ALA A 263 19.90 6.12 -9.80
C ALA A 263 19.01 6.48 -11.00
N ASN A 264 19.34 5.95 -12.17
CA ASN A 264 18.49 6.07 -13.34
C ASN A 264 17.17 5.30 -13.17
N LYS A 265 16.20 5.51 -14.05
CA LYS A 265 14.88 4.89 -13.98
C LYS A 265 14.93 3.36 -13.99
N THR A 266 15.82 2.78 -14.80
CA THR A 266 16.00 1.33 -14.93
C THR A 266 16.52 0.73 -13.63
N LEU A 267 17.53 1.34 -13.01
CA LEU A 267 18.10 0.88 -11.75
C LEU A 267 17.12 1.04 -10.59
N LYS A 268 16.34 2.14 -10.53
CA LYS A 268 15.25 2.30 -9.56
C LYS A 268 14.23 1.16 -9.66
N ARG A 269 13.81 0.79 -10.88
CA ARG A 269 12.89 -0.33 -11.11
C ARG A 269 13.47 -1.66 -10.63
N LYS A 270 14.75 -1.92 -10.87
CA LYS A 270 15.43 -3.14 -10.38
C LYS A 270 15.45 -3.18 -8.85
N ILE A 271 15.76 -2.07 -8.18
CA ILE A 271 15.72 -1.96 -6.72
C ILE A 271 14.32 -2.32 -6.19
N ILE A 272 13.30 -1.71 -6.77
CA ILE A 272 11.90 -1.92 -6.38
C ILE A 272 11.52 -3.38 -6.58
N GLN A 273 11.82 -3.95 -7.74
CA GLN A 273 11.54 -5.35 -8.04
C GLN A 273 12.24 -6.30 -7.07
N GLU A 274 13.51 -6.05 -6.75
CA GLU A 274 14.27 -6.83 -5.76
C GLU A 274 13.55 -6.90 -4.42
N ILE A 275 13.12 -5.74 -3.89
CA ILE A 275 12.48 -5.65 -2.58
C ILE A 275 11.08 -6.27 -2.60
N LEU A 276 10.30 -6.04 -3.67
CA LEU A 276 8.94 -6.57 -3.76
C LEU A 276 8.90 -8.08 -3.97
N THR A 277 9.90 -8.64 -4.65
CA THR A 277 9.99 -10.07 -4.94
C THR A 277 10.50 -10.86 -3.73
N LYS A 278 11.36 -10.27 -2.89
CA LYS A 278 11.83 -10.94 -1.68
C LYS A 278 10.73 -10.98 -0.62
N SER A 279 10.39 -12.18 -0.21
CA SER A 279 9.57 -12.44 0.98
C SER A 279 10.35 -11.96 2.20
N ASP A 280 9.74 -11.12 3.04
CA ASP A 280 10.39 -10.47 4.18
C ASP A 280 11.68 -9.71 3.79
N PRO A 281 11.60 -8.43 3.51
CA PRO A 281 12.71 -7.61 3.86
C PRO A 281 12.86 -7.75 5.37
N VAL A 282 13.89 -8.47 5.82
CA VAL A 282 14.38 -8.36 7.20
C VAL A 282 14.68 -6.88 7.36
N PHE A 283 13.74 -6.14 7.96
CA PHE A 283 13.96 -4.76 8.33
C PHE A 283 15.02 -4.80 9.42
N PRO A 284 16.27 -4.38 9.18
CA PRO A 284 17.18 -4.14 10.28
C PRO A 284 16.60 -2.91 11.01
N TYR A 285 15.95 -3.13 12.14
CA TYR A 285 15.71 -2.10 13.14
C TYR A 285 17.03 -1.70 13.77
#